data_b898fb4bb4851c3d78f8c189025bb8f8
#
_entry.id   b898fb4bb4851c3d78f8c189025bb8f8
#
_cell.length_a   1.000
_cell.length_b   1.000
_cell.length_c   1.000
_cell.angle_alpha   90.00
_cell.angle_beta   90.00
_cell.angle_gamma   90.00
#
_symmetry.space_group_name_H-M   'P 1'
#
loop_
_entity.id
_entity.type
_entity.pdbx_description
1 polymer ?
#
loop_
_entity_poly.entity_id
_entity_poly.type
_entity_poly.pdbx_seq_one_letter_code
_entity_poly.pdbx_strand_id
1 'polypeptide(L)'
;MNYHYEKLKSGLYLVATPLGSARDITLRALDVLHSCDAIVAEDTRSMRKLLNIHNISINGRPLFSYNDFNGDRVRPKILSLLSSNKAVAYASDAGMPLIADPGYQLSKQAAERGFYVTSVPGASACLTALSLSGLPTDRFFFEGFLPVSKEKRREKLRELAQIPSTLIFYESPKRLTKVFNDLIAIMGENRRAVIARELTKKFEEIISGTLGELYALTQKENLKGELVVLLDRPLSTSLTDTDIRAQLSVVLDKMSLKDASNFVAAAHGLSKRYVYSLALSIRDVSEEK
;
A
#
# COMPACT_ATOMS: atom_id res chain seq x y z
N MET A 1 -21.49 -26.03 8.07
CA MET A 1 -21.25 -24.88 7.18
C MET A 1 -20.84 -23.71 8.05
N ASN A 2 -19.91 -22.86 7.60
CA ASN A 2 -19.36 -21.75 8.40
C ASN A 2 -20.03 -20.40 8.08
N TYR A 3 -21.25 -20.40 7.56
CA TYR A 3 -22.00 -19.19 7.23
C TYR A 3 -23.46 -19.35 7.66
N HIS A 4 -24.09 -18.19 7.90
CA HIS A 4 -25.49 -18.07 8.25
C HIS A 4 -26.23 -17.23 7.21
N TYR A 5 -27.52 -17.53 7.02
CA TYR A 5 -28.37 -16.60 6.26
C TYR A 5 -28.69 -15.40 7.14
N GLU A 6 -28.44 -14.22 6.59
CA GLU A 6 -28.78 -12.94 7.22
C GLU A 6 -29.58 -12.10 6.22
N LYS A 7 -30.67 -11.49 6.67
CA LYS A 7 -31.40 -10.52 5.85
C LYS A 7 -30.55 -9.25 5.75
N LEU A 8 -29.84 -9.08 4.65
CA LEU A 8 -28.99 -7.92 4.42
C LEU A 8 -29.82 -6.65 4.17
N LYS A 9 -29.34 -5.52 4.69
CA LYS A 9 -29.81 -4.21 4.28
C LYS A 9 -29.49 -4.00 2.80
N SER A 10 -30.42 -3.41 2.03
CA SER A 10 -30.17 -3.00 0.65
C SER A 10 -28.94 -2.09 0.57
N GLY A 11 -28.03 -2.38 -0.35
CA GLY A 11 -26.80 -1.58 -0.50
C GLY A 11 -25.64 -2.35 -1.15
N LEU A 12 -24.50 -1.69 -1.21
CA LEU A 12 -23.24 -2.22 -1.74
C LEU A 12 -22.33 -2.69 -0.60
N TYR A 13 -21.94 -3.95 -0.65
CA TYR A 13 -21.04 -4.59 0.31
C TYR A 13 -19.69 -4.84 -0.36
N LEU A 14 -18.66 -4.14 0.06
CA LEU A 14 -17.29 -4.33 -0.41
C LEU A 14 -16.67 -5.48 0.39
N VAL A 15 -16.53 -6.63 -0.24
CA VAL A 15 -16.18 -7.90 0.43
C VAL A 15 -14.73 -8.24 0.16
N ALA A 16 -13.91 -8.30 1.20
CA ALA A 16 -12.55 -8.81 1.11
C ALA A 16 -12.54 -10.32 0.87
N THR A 17 -11.63 -10.76 0.01
CA THR A 17 -11.40 -12.17 -0.32
C THR A 17 -10.00 -12.62 0.15
N PRO A 18 -9.75 -13.92 0.26
CA PRO A 18 -8.44 -14.46 0.63
C PRO A 18 -7.34 -14.08 -0.38
N LEU A 19 -6.10 -13.93 0.09
CA LEU A 19 -4.93 -13.75 -0.78
C LEU A 19 -4.52 -15.07 -1.44
N GLY A 20 -4.49 -16.15 -0.68
CA GLY A 20 -4.07 -17.47 -1.13
C GLY A 20 -4.82 -18.60 -0.42
N SER A 21 -4.76 -18.62 0.89
CA SER A 21 -5.49 -19.60 1.71
C SER A 21 -6.98 -19.26 1.75
N ALA A 22 -7.83 -20.09 1.17
CA ALA A 22 -9.29 -19.89 1.19
C ALA A 22 -9.88 -19.78 2.61
N ARG A 23 -9.16 -20.24 3.64
CA ARG A 23 -9.59 -20.16 5.04
C ARG A 23 -9.41 -18.79 5.67
N ASP A 24 -8.68 -17.88 5.02
CA ASP A 24 -8.48 -16.50 5.48
C ASP A 24 -9.69 -15.59 5.16
N ILE A 25 -10.78 -16.17 4.68
CA ILE A 25 -12.07 -15.47 4.54
C ILE A 25 -12.72 -15.29 5.90
N THR A 26 -13.34 -14.14 6.11
CA THR A 26 -14.08 -13.91 7.36
C THR A 26 -15.47 -14.56 7.34
N LEU A 27 -15.98 -14.94 8.50
CA LEU A 27 -17.35 -15.48 8.62
C LEU A 27 -18.37 -14.51 8.06
N ARG A 28 -18.24 -13.20 8.36
CA ARG A 28 -19.11 -12.17 7.82
C ARG A 28 -19.05 -12.06 6.29
N ALA A 29 -17.89 -12.28 5.68
CA ALA A 29 -17.78 -12.34 4.22
C ALA A 29 -18.58 -13.51 3.63
N LEU A 30 -18.52 -14.67 4.28
CA LEU A 30 -19.31 -15.84 3.88
C LEU A 30 -20.82 -15.58 4.03
N ASP A 31 -21.25 -14.96 5.15
CA ASP A 31 -22.66 -14.62 5.39
C ASP A 31 -23.19 -13.66 4.31
N VAL A 32 -22.42 -12.62 3.98
CA VAL A 32 -22.78 -11.65 2.94
C VAL A 32 -22.81 -12.29 1.55
N LEU A 33 -21.78 -13.09 1.19
CA LEU A 33 -21.74 -13.80 -0.10
C LEU A 33 -22.87 -14.83 -0.23
N HIS A 34 -23.31 -15.42 0.87
CA HIS A 34 -24.43 -16.34 0.89
C HIS A 34 -25.78 -15.63 0.72
N SER A 35 -25.95 -14.47 1.36
CA SER A 35 -27.25 -13.82 1.56
C SER A 35 -27.56 -12.68 0.58
N CYS A 36 -26.56 -12.15 -0.18
CA CYS A 36 -26.75 -11.06 -1.12
C CYS A 36 -27.63 -11.45 -2.31
N ASP A 37 -28.29 -10.47 -2.92
CA ASP A 37 -29.14 -10.66 -4.11
C ASP A 37 -28.33 -10.82 -5.41
N ALA A 38 -27.13 -10.21 -5.48
CA ALA A 38 -26.24 -10.28 -6.64
C ALA A 38 -24.78 -10.19 -6.21
N ILE A 39 -23.90 -10.79 -6.99
CA ILE A 39 -22.45 -10.75 -6.77
C ILE A 39 -21.80 -10.05 -7.96
N VAL A 40 -20.85 -9.20 -7.67
CA VAL A 40 -19.97 -8.53 -8.63
C VAL A 40 -18.54 -8.95 -8.30
N ALA A 41 -17.80 -9.43 -9.25
CA ALA A 41 -16.41 -9.88 -9.06
C ALA A 41 -15.54 -9.42 -10.24
N GLU A 42 -14.25 -9.25 -10.01
CA GLU A 42 -13.29 -8.94 -11.05
C GLU A 42 -13.21 -10.09 -12.07
N ASP A 43 -12.91 -11.31 -11.61
CA ASP A 43 -13.04 -12.55 -12.37
C ASP A 43 -14.12 -13.45 -11.77
N THR A 44 -15.19 -13.68 -12.54
CA THR A 44 -16.31 -14.54 -12.13
C THR A 44 -15.91 -16.01 -11.95
N ARG A 45 -14.82 -16.45 -12.56
CA ARG A 45 -14.30 -17.83 -12.43
C ARG A 45 -13.65 -18.01 -11.06
N SER A 46 -12.81 -17.08 -10.65
CA SER A 46 -12.18 -17.03 -9.32
C SER A 46 -13.25 -17.00 -8.23
N MET A 47 -14.27 -16.14 -8.39
CA MET A 47 -15.39 -16.06 -7.45
C MET A 47 -16.18 -17.37 -7.37
N ARG A 48 -16.52 -18.01 -8.49
CA ARG A 48 -17.21 -19.32 -8.48
C ARG A 48 -16.40 -20.37 -7.73
N LYS A 49 -15.08 -20.39 -7.94
CA LYS A 49 -14.18 -21.32 -7.22
C LYS A 49 -14.22 -21.07 -5.72
N LEU A 50 -14.15 -19.83 -5.28
CA LEU A 50 -14.21 -19.45 -3.87
C LEU A 50 -15.55 -19.88 -3.23
N LEU A 51 -16.66 -19.56 -3.89
CA LEU A 51 -18.00 -19.95 -3.43
C LEU A 51 -18.14 -21.48 -3.31
N ASN A 52 -17.62 -22.24 -4.29
CA ASN A 52 -17.63 -23.71 -4.25
C ASN A 52 -16.81 -24.27 -3.10
N ILE A 53 -15.63 -23.71 -2.81
CA ILE A 53 -14.79 -24.13 -1.67
C ILE A 53 -15.58 -24.02 -0.34
N HIS A 54 -16.41 -22.99 -0.22
CA HIS A 54 -17.20 -22.72 0.98
C HIS A 54 -18.63 -23.26 0.93
N ASN A 55 -18.97 -24.06 -0.11
CA ASN A 55 -20.30 -24.63 -0.32
C ASN A 55 -21.42 -23.57 -0.42
N ILE A 56 -21.11 -22.38 -0.94
CA ILE A 56 -22.10 -21.32 -1.18
C ILE A 56 -22.63 -21.47 -2.61
N SER A 57 -23.92 -21.82 -2.72
CA SER A 57 -24.58 -21.93 -4.02
C SER A 57 -24.97 -20.53 -4.56
N ILE A 58 -24.80 -20.33 -5.86
CA ILE A 58 -25.24 -19.11 -6.54
C ILE A 58 -26.78 -19.05 -6.65
N ASN A 59 -27.46 -20.21 -6.75
CA ASN A 59 -28.91 -20.32 -6.78
C ASN A 59 -29.61 -19.37 -7.77
N GLY A 60 -29.06 -19.24 -8.97
CA GLY A 60 -29.60 -18.36 -10.02
C GLY A 60 -29.36 -16.85 -9.80
N ARG A 61 -28.70 -16.44 -8.73
CA ARG A 61 -28.35 -15.04 -8.48
C ARG A 61 -27.44 -14.50 -9.58
N PRO A 62 -27.62 -13.24 -10.01
CA PRO A 62 -26.73 -12.60 -10.97
C PRO A 62 -25.28 -12.55 -10.46
N LEU A 63 -24.33 -12.93 -11.32
CA LEU A 63 -22.90 -12.80 -11.08
C LEU A 63 -22.30 -11.99 -12.25
N PHE A 64 -21.86 -10.77 -11.95
CA PHE A 64 -21.31 -9.84 -12.93
C PHE A 64 -19.79 -9.80 -12.87
N SER A 65 -19.13 -9.77 -14.03
CA SER A 65 -17.73 -9.37 -14.09
C SER A 65 -17.63 -7.85 -14.12
N TYR A 66 -16.76 -7.27 -13.31
CA TYR A 66 -16.51 -5.83 -13.24
C TYR A 66 -15.00 -5.58 -13.14
N ASN A 67 -14.44 -4.97 -14.15
CA ASN A 67 -13.03 -4.57 -14.23
C ASN A 67 -12.89 -3.20 -14.91
N ASP A 68 -11.67 -2.69 -15.03
CA ASP A 68 -11.42 -1.37 -15.62
C ASP A 68 -11.89 -1.23 -17.07
N PHE A 69 -11.93 -2.34 -17.83
CA PHE A 69 -12.33 -2.33 -19.25
C PHE A 69 -13.85 -2.32 -19.45
N ASN A 70 -14.62 -2.88 -18.51
CA ASN A 70 -16.06 -3.02 -18.67
C ASN A 70 -16.89 -2.21 -17.67
N GLY A 71 -16.22 -1.54 -16.73
CA GLY A 71 -16.85 -0.83 -15.60
C GLY A 71 -17.95 0.14 -16.06
N ASP A 72 -17.71 0.95 -17.07
CA ASP A 72 -18.68 1.94 -17.57
C ASP A 72 -19.97 1.30 -18.10
N ARG A 73 -19.88 0.12 -18.70
CA ARG A 73 -21.04 -0.62 -19.24
C ARG A 73 -21.80 -1.38 -18.13
N VAL A 74 -21.10 -1.90 -17.13
CA VAL A 74 -21.69 -2.77 -16.10
C VAL A 74 -22.24 -1.96 -14.92
N ARG A 75 -21.58 -0.85 -14.56
CA ARG A 75 -21.96 0.02 -13.44
C ARG A 75 -23.42 0.45 -13.42
N PRO A 76 -24.04 0.91 -14.52
CA PRO A 76 -25.46 1.27 -14.53
C PRO A 76 -26.38 0.13 -14.12
N LYS A 77 -26.06 -1.11 -14.49
CA LYS A 77 -26.84 -2.31 -14.13
C LYS A 77 -26.77 -2.57 -12.62
N ILE A 78 -25.57 -2.42 -12.03
CA ILE A 78 -25.38 -2.61 -10.59
C ILE A 78 -26.14 -1.51 -9.82
N LEU A 79 -26.02 -0.25 -10.24
CA LEU A 79 -26.75 0.86 -9.62
C LEU A 79 -28.26 0.70 -9.72
N SER A 80 -28.77 0.13 -10.82
CA SER A 80 -30.19 -0.22 -10.95
C SER A 80 -30.64 -1.29 -9.93
N LEU A 81 -29.80 -2.28 -9.62
CA LEU A 81 -30.09 -3.25 -8.56
C LEU A 81 -30.20 -2.56 -7.19
N LEU A 82 -29.25 -1.65 -6.88
CA LEU A 82 -29.30 -0.88 -5.65
C LEU A 82 -30.57 -0.03 -5.54
N SER A 83 -30.97 0.62 -6.65
CA SER A 83 -32.24 1.37 -6.72
C SER A 83 -33.47 0.48 -6.54
N SER A 84 -33.37 -0.80 -6.86
CA SER A 84 -34.42 -1.80 -6.66
C SER A 84 -34.37 -2.45 -5.27
N ASN A 85 -33.75 -1.80 -4.29
CA ASN A 85 -33.59 -2.26 -2.92
C ASN A 85 -32.87 -3.62 -2.77
N LYS A 86 -31.89 -3.90 -3.63
CA LYS A 86 -31.11 -5.12 -3.61
C LYS A 86 -29.81 -4.96 -2.81
N ALA A 87 -29.36 -6.02 -2.15
CA ALA A 87 -28.05 -6.13 -1.53
C ALA A 87 -27.06 -6.72 -2.55
N VAL A 88 -26.02 -5.98 -2.88
CA VAL A 88 -25.01 -6.37 -3.88
C VAL A 88 -23.67 -6.52 -3.22
N ALA A 89 -23.04 -7.70 -3.32
CA ALA A 89 -21.68 -7.95 -2.89
C ALA A 89 -20.70 -7.64 -4.04
N TYR A 90 -19.72 -6.78 -3.79
CA TYR A 90 -18.60 -6.53 -4.69
C TYR A 90 -17.31 -7.10 -4.07
N ALA A 91 -16.65 -8.01 -4.76
CA ALA A 91 -15.46 -8.69 -4.28
C ALA A 91 -14.32 -8.62 -5.31
N SER A 92 -13.11 -8.36 -4.85
CA SER A 92 -11.88 -8.47 -5.65
C SER A 92 -11.47 -9.92 -5.85
N ASP A 93 -10.49 -10.17 -6.71
CA ASP A 93 -9.93 -11.50 -6.90
C ASP A 93 -9.13 -11.94 -5.67
N ALA A 94 -8.43 -11.01 -5.00
CA ALA A 94 -7.67 -11.27 -3.78
C ALA A 94 -7.57 -10.00 -2.90
N GLY A 95 -7.81 -10.14 -1.60
CA GLY A 95 -7.67 -9.07 -0.62
C GLY A 95 -8.85 -8.10 -0.56
N MET A 96 -8.57 -6.89 -0.08
CA MET A 96 -9.55 -5.80 0.04
C MET A 96 -9.85 -5.19 -1.32
N PRO A 97 -11.13 -5.11 -1.73
CA PRO A 97 -11.50 -4.44 -2.97
C PRO A 97 -11.12 -2.95 -2.96
N LEU A 98 -10.94 -2.37 -4.14
CA LEU A 98 -10.56 -0.98 -4.43
C LEU A 98 -9.10 -0.61 -4.08
N ILE A 99 -8.36 -1.47 -3.43
CA ILE A 99 -6.96 -1.22 -3.03
C ILE A 99 -6.04 -1.75 -4.13
N ALA A 100 -5.68 -0.89 -5.07
CA ALA A 100 -5.00 -1.22 -6.33
C ALA A 100 -5.82 -2.16 -7.25
N ASP A 101 -7.15 -2.18 -7.05
CA ASP A 101 -8.13 -2.99 -7.74
C ASP A 101 -9.24 -2.09 -8.34
N PRO A 102 -9.99 -2.57 -9.35
CA PRO A 102 -11.11 -1.84 -9.92
C PRO A 102 -12.26 -1.65 -8.90
N GLY A 103 -13.21 -0.75 -9.23
CA GLY A 103 -14.44 -0.59 -8.44
C GLY A 103 -14.61 0.75 -7.74
N TYR A 104 -13.57 1.60 -7.69
CA TYR A 104 -13.65 2.92 -7.07
C TYR A 104 -14.85 3.73 -7.57
N GLN A 105 -15.06 3.81 -8.89
CA GLN A 105 -16.16 4.56 -9.50
C GLN A 105 -17.55 4.00 -9.15
N LEU A 106 -17.67 2.68 -8.97
CA LEU A 106 -18.92 2.06 -8.52
C LEU A 106 -19.23 2.46 -7.08
N SER A 107 -18.28 2.32 -6.18
CA SER A 107 -18.43 2.66 -4.77
C SER A 107 -18.75 4.15 -4.59
N LYS A 108 -18.00 5.02 -5.29
CA LYS A 108 -18.21 6.47 -5.28
C LYS A 108 -19.63 6.84 -5.72
N GLN A 109 -20.06 6.36 -6.89
CA GLN A 109 -21.39 6.68 -7.42
C GLN A 109 -22.53 6.10 -6.59
N ALA A 110 -22.33 4.92 -5.96
CA ALA A 110 -23.30 4.37 -5.04
C ALA A 110 -23.48 5.28 -3.81
N ALA A 111 -22.38 5.74 -3.23
CA ALA A 111 -22.41 6.66 -2.08
C ALA A 111 -23.02 8.04 -2.45
N GLU A 112 -22.65 8.63 -3.60
CA GLU A 112 -23.18 9.90 -4.09
C GLU A 112 -24.69 9.87 -4.33
N ARG A 113 -25.22 8.69 -4.70
CA ARG A 113 -26.67 8.47 -4.87
C ARG A 113 -27.40 8.12 -3.57
N GLY A 114 -26.72 8.17 -2.42
CA GLY A 114 -27.30 7.91 -1.10
C GLY A 114 -27.56 6.42 -0.80
N PHE A 115 -27.03 5.49 -1.60
CA PHE A 115 -27.12 4.07 -1.28
C PHE A 115 -26.25 3.73 -0.07
N TYR A 116 -26.70 2.75 0.71
CA TYR A 116 -25.87 2.20 1.78
C TYR A 116 -24.63 1.52 1.16
N VAL A 117 -23.46 1.93 1.60
CA VAL A 117 -22.18 1.30 1.22
C VAL A 117 -21.46 0.90 2.50
N THR A 118 -21.03 -0.35 2.57
CA THR A 118 -20.30 -0.87 3.73
C THR A 118 -19.15 -1.76 3.29
N SER A 119 -18.14 -1.90 4.16
CA SER A 119 -17.03 -2.82 3.95
C SER A 119 -17.18 -4.05 4.85
N VAL A 120 -16.86 -5.20 4.29
CA VAL A 120 -16.64 -6.46 4.98
C VAL A 120 -15.14 -6.69 5.01
N PRO A 121 -14.46 -6.28 6.09
CA PRO A 121 -13.00 -6.27 6.16
C PRO A 121 -12.43 -7.69 6.12
N GLY A 122 -11.19 -7.81 5.67
CA GLY A 122 -10.49 -9.08 5.61
C GLY A 122 -9.03 -8.93 5.20
N ALA A 123 -8.50 -9.90 4.48
CA ALA A 123 -7.11 -9.97 4.10
C ALA A 123 -6.66 -8.77 3.26
N SER A 124 -5.42 -8.33 3.46
CA SER A 124 -4.78 -7.26 2.71
C SER A 124 -3.30 -7.60 2.50
N ALA A 125 -2.88 -7.73 1.25
CA ALA A 125 -1.48 -8.06 0.92
C ALA A 125 -0.51 -6.99 1.44
N CYS A 126 -0.89 -5.71 1.37
CA CYS A 126 -0.11 -4.59 1.87
C CYS A 126 0.17 -4.74 3.39
N LEU A 127 -0.86 -4.95 4.19
CA LEU A 127 -0.73 -5.06 5.66
C LEU A 127 -0.10 -6.39 6.07
N THR A 128 -0.41 -7.49 5.39
CA THR A 128 0.20 -8.79 5.65
C THR A 128 1.71 -8.75 5.39
N ALA A 129 2.13 -8.18 4.26
CA ALA A 129 3.54 -7.99 3.94
C ALA A 129 4.24 -7.09 4.97
N LEU A 130 3.63 -5.97 5.35
CA LEU A 130 4.17 -5.06 6.35
C LEU A 130 4.39 -5.75 7.70
N SER A 131 3.42 -6.55 8.15
CA SER A 131 3.50 -7.29 9.42
C SER A 131 4.65 -8.31 9.44
N LEU A 132 5.00 -8.88 8.29
CA LEU A 132 6.05 -9.89 8.15
C LEU A 132 7.44 -9.30 7.83
N SER A 133 7.48 -8.03 7.41
CA SER A 133 8.69 -7.41 6.86
C SER A 133 9.80 -7.15 7.89
N GLY A 134 9.47 -6.99 9.16
CA GLY A 134 10.39 -6.50 10.18
C GLY A 134 10.82 -5.04 9.99
N LEU A 135 10.17 -4.29 9.10
CA LEU A 135 10.34 -2.85 8.92
C LEU A 135 9.42 -2.07 9.86
N PRO A 136 9.69 -0.78 10.13
CA PRO A 136 8.84 0.05 10.97
C PRO A 136 7.39 0.14 10.43
N THR A 137 6.41 -0.06 11.31
CA THR A 137 4.99 -0.15 10.96
C THR A 137 4.16 1.07 11.39
N ASP A 138 4.73 1.96 12.19
CA ASP A 138 4.06 3.14 12.74
C ASP A 138 3.68 4.17 11.67
N ARG A 139 4.45 4.24 10.59
CA ARG A 139 4.18 5.09 9.42
C ARG A 139 4.54 4.34 8.16
N PHE A 140 3.57 4.12 7.29
CA PHE A 140 3.80 3.51 5.97
C PHE A 140 3.05 4.25 4.89
N PHE A 141 3.55 4.15 3.67
CA PHE A 141 2.93 4.72 2.48
C PHE A 141 2.76 3.63 1.44
N PHE A 142 1.52 3.38 1.04
CA PHE A 142 1.18 2.42 0.00
C PHE A 142 0.98 3.15 -1.33
N GLU A 143 1.81 2.87 -2.31
CA GLU A 143 1.73 3.45 -3.65
C GLU A 143 0.93 2.59 -4.63
N GLY A 144 0.78 1.29 -4.36
CA GLY A 144 0.23 0.35 -5.34
C GLY A 144 1.28 -0.05 -6.38
N PHE A 145 0.91 -0.07 -7.67
CA PHE A 145 1.84 -0.41 -8.75
C PHE A 145 2.59 0.81 -9.27
N LEU A 146 3.90 0.69 -9.36
CA LEU A 146 4.74 1.71 -9.98
C LEU A 146 4.48 1.84 -11.49
N PRO A 147 4.62 3.04 -12.09
CA PRO A 147 4.43 3.25 -13.52
C PRO A 147 5.26 2.31 -14.39
N VAL A 148 4.68 1.85 -15.52
CA VAL A 148 5.34 0.94 -16.46
C VAL A 148 6.49 1.65 -17.20
N SER A 149 6.27 2.91 -17.63
CA SER A 149 7.30 3.74 -18.27
C SER A 149 8.43 4.04 -17.29
N LYS A 150 9.68 3.89 -17.74
CA LYS A 150 10.90 4.11 -16.95
C LYS A 150 10.97 5.55 -16.43
N GLU A 151 10.65 6.51 -17.28
CA GLU A 151 10.73 7.94 -16.98
C GLU A 151 9.72 8.28 -15.86
N LYS A 152 8.44 7.93 -16.04
CA LYS A 152 7.38 8.15 -15.04
C LYS A 152 7.65 7.38 -13.74
N ARG A 153 8.19 6.18 -13.82
CA ARG A 153 8.57 5.40 -12.64
C ARG A 153 9.68 6.08 -11.85
N ARG A 154 10.73 6.56 -12.53
CA ARG A 154 11.83 7.30 -11.88
C ARG A 154 11.37 8.62 -11.28
N GLU A 155 10.48 9.34 -11.96
CA GLU A 155 9.85 10.56 -11.44
C GLU A 155 9.11 10.26 -10.14
N LYS A 156 8.21 9.25 -10.17
CA LYS A 156 7.47 8.80 -8.99
C LYS A 156 8.40 8.35 -7.85
N LEU A 157 9.46 7.61 -8.15
CA LEU A 157 10.42 7.18 -7.14
C LEU A 157 11.18 8.35 -6.49
N ARG A 158 11.45 9.44 -7.20
CA ARG A 158 12.05 10.66 -6.61
C ARG A 158 11.08 11.34 -5.64
N GLU A 159 9.79 11.42 -5.98
CA GLU A 159 8.76 11.93 -5.07
C GLU A 159 8.69 11.09 -3.78
N LEU A 160 8.71 9.76 -3.93
CA LEU A 160 8.60 8.82 -2.81
C LEU A 160 9.87 8.75 -1.95
N ALA A 161 11.05 9.05 -2.52
CA ALA A 161 12.33 8.89 -1.85
C ALA A 161 12.44 9.68 -0.54
N GLN A 162 11.75 10.83 -0.46
CA GLN A 162 11.79 11.75 0.68
C GLN A 162 10.70 11.48 1.72
N ILE A 163 9.76 10.56 1.46
CA ILE A 163 8.68 10.27 2.40
C ILE A 163 9.25 9.51 3.62
N PRO A 164 9.13 10.08 4.86
CA PRO A 164 9.71 9.47 6.06
C PRO A 164 8.83 8.33 6.61
N SER A 165 8.59 7.32 5.78
CA SER A 165 7.75 6.18 6.11
C SER A 165 8.26 4.91 5.41
N THR A 166 7.81 3.75 5.86
CA THR A 166 7.97 2.50 5.12
C THR A 166 7.14 2.57 3.85
N LEU A 167 7.79 2.42 2.68
CA LEU A 167 7.11 2.43 1.38
C LEU A 167 6.71 1.02 1.00
N ILE A 168 5.53 0.86 0.40
CA ILE A 168 4.99 -0.44 -0.01
C ILE A 168 4.50 -0.35 -1.45
N PHE A 169 4.95 -1.30 -2.28
CA PHE A 169 4.58 -1.40 -3.70
C PHE A 169 4.08 -2.81 -4.02
N TYR A 170 3.10 -2.91 -4.91
CA TYR A 170 2.83 -4.15 -5.62
C TYR A 170 3.67 -4.22 -6.88
N GLU A 171 4.25 -5.38 -7.17
CA GLU A 171 5.08 -5.52 -8.36
C GLU A 171 4.98 -6.92 -8.97
N SER A 172 5.18 -7.00 -10.26
CA SER A 172 5.21 -8.26 -10.99
C SER A 172 6.63 -8.81 -11.12
N PRO A 173 6.82 -10.14 -11.12
CA PRO A 173 8.14 -10.75 -11.28
C PRO A 173 8.90 -10.26 -12.50
N LYS A 174 8.20 -10.10 -13.63
CA LYS A 174 8.80 -9.65 -14.91
C LYS A 174 9.40 -8.26 -14.87
N ARG A 175 8.95 -7.40 -13.94
CA ARG A 175 9.40 -6.02 -13.82
C ARG A 175 10.39 -5.82 -12.69
N LEU A 176 10.48 -6.78 -11.77
CA LEU A 176 11.18 -6.65 -10.49
C LEU A 176 12.62 -6.15 -10.65
N THR A 177 13.44 -6.80 -11.49
CA THR A 177 14.85 -6.41 -11.72
C THR A 177 14.97 -4.97 -12.24
N LYS A 178 14.07 -4.55 -13.15
CA LYS A 178 14.06 -3.17 -13.67
C LYS A 178 13.70 -2.15 -12.59
N VAL A 179 12.73 -2.50 -11.73
CA VAL A 179 12.31 -1.66 -10.60
C VAL A 179 13.43 -1.52 -9.59
N PHE A 180 14.11 -2.61 -9.20
CA PHE A 180 15.23 -2.55 -8.27
C PHE A 180 16.40 -1.73 -8.81
N ASN A 181 16.71 -1.83 -10.09
CA ASN A 181 17.73 -0.97 -10.72
C ASN A 181 17.38 0.54 -10.62
N ASP A 182 16.11 0.89 -10.81
CA ASP A 182 15.68 2.29 -10.67
C ASP A 182 15.62 2.74 -9.19
N LEU A 183 15.26 1.84 -8.26
CA LEU A 183 15.29 2.09 -6.81
C LEU A 183 16.72 2.39 -6.34
N ILE A 184 17.71 1.57 -6.73
CA ILE A 184 19.12 1.79 -6.41
C ILE A 184 19.62 3.13 -6.93
N ALA A 185 19.31 3.45 -8.19
CA ALA A 185 19.74 4.68 -8.81
C ALA A 185 19.21 5.97 -8.12
N ILE A 186 18.08 5.87 -7.41
CA ILE A 186 17.40 7.02 -6.79
C ILE A 186 17.54 7.04 -5.28
N MET A 187 17.52 5.87 -4.64
CA MET A 187 17.45 5.75 -3.18
C MET A 187 18.72 5.15 -2.56
N GLY A 188 19.72 4.77 -3.40
CA GLY A 188 20.97 4.15 -2.97
C GLY A 188 20.86 2.65 -2.72
N GLU A 189 21.97 1.94 -2.84
CA GLU A 189 22.03 0.48 -2.72
C GLU A 189 21.89 -0.04 -1.29
N ASN A 190 22.24 0.78 -0.29
CA ASN A 190 22.26 0.38 1.11
C ASN A 190 20.91 0.49 1.83
N ARG A 191 19.86 1.07 1.20
CA ARG A 191 18.53 1.16 1.79
C ARG A 191 17.96 -0.24 1.99
N ARG A 192 17.49 -0.54 3.20
CA ARG A 192 16.88 -1.84 3.51
C ARG A 192 15.56 -2.01 2.75
N ALA A 193 15.34 -3.22 2.27
CA ALA A 193 14.13 -3.58 1.57
C ALA A 193 13.71 -5.03 1.87
N VAL A 194 12.47 -5.35 1.56
CA VAL A 194 11.89 -6.68 1.73
C VAL A 194 11.06 -7.01 0.50
N ILE A 195 11.17 -8.25 0.02
CA ILE A 195 10.27 -8.85 -0.96
C ILE A 195 9.42 -9.87 -0.23
N ALA A 196 8.11 -9.63 -0.12
CA ALA A 196 7.14 -10.61 0.35
C ALA A 196 6.50 -11.29 -0.86
N ARG A 197 6.60 -12.60 -0.97
CA ARG A 197 6.19 -13.40 -2.11
C ARG A 197 5.14 -14.40 -1.73
N GLU A 198 4.12 -14.59 -2.59
CA GLU A 198 3.10 -15.64 -2.47
C GLU A 198 2.47 -15.73 -1.08
N LEU A 199 2.14 -14.58 -0.49
CA LEU A 199 1.56 -14.46 0.85
C LEU A 199 0.37 -15.41 1.06
N THR A 200 0.36 -16.11 2.17
CA THR A 200 -0.63 -17.12 2.59
C THR A 200 -0.74 -18.36 1.66
N LYS A 201 0.14 -18.48 0.65
CA LYS A 201 0.19 -19.62 -0.26
C LYS A 201 1.28 -20.62 0.13
N LYS A 202 1.30 -21.77 -0.53
CA LYS A 202 2.28 -22.85 -0.30
C LYS A 202 3.75 -22.39 -0.39
N PHE A 203 4.02 -21.38 -1.20
CA PHE A 203 5.37 -20.87 -1.46
C PHE A 203 5.57 -19.46 -0.91
N GLU A 204 4.90 -19.17 0.22
CA GLU A 204 5.11 -17.93 0.96
C GLU A 204 6.57 -17.78 1.36
N GLU A 205 7.14 -16.63 1.07
CA GLU A 205 8.55 -16.34 1.36
C GLU A 205 8.76 -14.85 1.63
N ILE A 206 9.57 -14.54 2.62
CA ILE A 206 9.97 -13.18 2.98
C ILE A 206 11.47 -13.06 2.83
N ILE A 207 11.92 -12.26 1.86
CA ILE A 207 13.32 -12.06 1.53
C ILE A 207 13.72 -10.64 1.92
N SER A 208 14.61 -10.52 2.89
CA SER A 208 15.07 -9.24 3.43
C SER A 208 16.52 -8.98 3.05
N GLY A 209 16.87 -7.73 2.80
CA GLY A 209 18.25 -7.32 2.49
C GLY A 209 18.32 -5.82 2.17
N THR A 210 19.47 -5.39 1.66
CA THR A 210 19.62 -4.08 1.03
C THR A 210 19.07 -4.09 -0.39
N LEU A 211 18.81 -2.93 -0.97
CA LEU A 211 18.41 -2.84 -2.38
C LEU A 211 19.46 -3.47 -3.31
N GLY A 212 20.76 -3.34 -2.99
CA GLY A 212 21.84 -3.95 -3.76
C GLY A 212 21.82 -5.48 -3.70
N GLU A 213 21.66 -6.06 -2.51
CA GLU A 213 21.56 -7.51 -2.33
C GLU A 213 20.35 -8.11 -3.02
N LEU A 214 19.19 -7.49 -2.85
CA LEU A 214 17.96 -7.95 -3.49
C LEU A 214 17.99 -7.77 -5.02
N TYR A 215 18.62 -6.72 -5.53
CA TYR A 215 18.86 -6.59 -6.95
C TYR A 215 19.72 -7.72 -7.51
N ALA A 216 20.84 -8.04 -6.85
CA ALA A 216 21.69 -9.16 -7.23
C ALA A 216 20.93 -10.51 -7.22
N LEU A 217 20.04 -10.71 -6.25
CA LEU A 217 19.15 -11.87 -6.21
C LEU A 217 18.24 -11.92 -7.43
N THR A 218 17.58 -10.80 -7.77
CA THR A 218 16.65 -10.74 -8.93
C THR A 218 17.32 -10.97 -10.29
N GLN A 219 18.65 -10.84 -10.36
CA GLN A 219 19.42 -11.17 -11.57
C GLN A 219 19.74 -12.66 -11.67
N LYS A 220 19.91 -13.33 -10.55
CA LYS A 220 20.26 -14.75 -10.48
C LYS A 220 19.03 -15.65 -10.50
N GLU A 221 17.95 -15.21 -9.87
CA GLU A 221 16.74 -16.00 -9.67
C GLU A 221 15.54 -15.37 -10.38
N ASN A 222 14.81 -16.19 -11.10
CA ASN A 222 13.53 -15.79 -11.69
C ASN A 222 12.41 -16.00 -10.64
N LEU A 223 12.22 -15.07 -9.75
CA LEU A 223 11.12 -15.10 -8.80
C LEU A 223 9.78 -15.18 -9.53
N LYS A 224 8.86 -15.99 -9.04
CA LYS A 224 7.52 -16.20 -9.63
C LYS A 224 6.44 -15.88 -8.59
N GLY A 225 5.22 -15.65 -9.06
CA GLY A 225 4.07 -15.41 -8.22
C GLY A 225 3.79 -13.93 -7.97
N GLU A 226 3.00 -13.63 -6.96
CA GLU A 226 2.64 -12.28 -6.57
C GLU A 226 3.65 -11.72 -5.56
N LEU A 227 4.02 -10.47 -5.75
CA LEU A 227 5.08 -9.83 -4.98
C LEU A 227 4.59 -8.52 -4.36
N VAL A 228 4.96 -8.32 -3.10
CA VAL A 228 4.91 -7.03 -2.42
C VAL A 228 6.34 -6.63 -2.08
N VAL A 229 6.74 -5.44 -2.51
CA VAL A 229 8.06 -4.86 -2.21
C VAL A 229 7.89 -3.79 -1.15
N LEU A 230 8.68 -3.88 -0.09
CA LEU A 230 8.69 -2.88 0.98
C LEU A 230 10.09 -2.28 1.09
N LEU A 231 10.14 -0.98 1.33
CA LEU A 231 11.39 -0.27 1.59
C LEU A 231 11.34 0.39 2.96
N ASP A 232 12.43 0.28 3.68
CA ASP A 232 12.59 1.01 4.93
C ASP A 232 12.50 2.52 4.71
N ARG A 233 12.34 3.28 5.77
CA ARG A 233 12.43 4.74 5.73
C ARG A 233 13.72 5.18 5.07
N PRO A 234 13.75 6.37 4.44
CA PRO A 234 15.05 6.94 4.09
C PRO A 234 15.90 6.92 5.36
N LEU A 235 17.13 6.42 5.24
CA LEU A 235 18.09 6.64 6.30
C LEU A 235 17.99 8.15 6.54
N SER A 236 17.58 8.55 7.75
CA SER A 236 17.83 9.93 8.12
C SER A 236 19.31 10.09 7.83
N THR A 237 19.66 10.90 6.86
CA THR A 237 20.93 11.59 6.94
C THR A 237 20.80 12.33 8.25
N SER A 238 21.24 11.70 9.33
CA SER A 238 21.51 12.42 10.56
C SER A 238 22.44 13.52 10.05
N LEU A 239 21.91 14.74 9.97
CA LEU A 239 22.72 15.87 9.64
C LEU A 239 23.93 15.72 10.52
N THR A 240 25.09 15.55 9.91
CA THR A 240 26.33 15.49 10.69
C THR A 240 26.46 16.84 11.39
N ASP A 241 27.16 16.87 12.50
CA ASP A 241 27.48 18.13 13.15
C ASP A 241 28.06 19.14 12.15
N THR A 242 28.80 18.65 11.15
CA THR A 242 29.35 19.45 10.06
C THR A 242 28.26 20.06 9.19
N ASP A 243 27.22 19.31 8.83
CA ASP A 243 26.10 19.82 8.02
C ASP A 243 25.27 20.85 8.79
N ILE A 244 25.02 20.58 10.09
CA ILE A 244 24.29 21.50 10.98
C ILE A 244 25.10 22.79 11.15
N ARG A 245 26.43 22.69 11.35
CA ARG A 245 27.32 23.83 11.48
C ARG A 245 27.37 24.67 10.20
N ALA A 246 27.44 24.06 9.03
CA ALA A 246 27.42 24.75 7.74
C ALA A 246 26.11 25.55 7.58
N GLN A 247 24.96 24.98 7.93
CA GLN A 247 23.68 25.68 7.88
C GLN A 247 23.60 26.82 8.93
N LEU A 248 24.04 26.54 10.16
CA LEU A 248 24.09 27.56 11.21
C LEU A 248 24.96 28.75 10.80
N SER A 249 26.12 28.54 10.20
CA SER A 249 27.00 29.62 9.74
C SER A 249 26.29 30.57 8.77
N VAL A 250 25.52 30.02 7.81
CA VAL A 250 24.79 30.84 6.82
C VAL A 250 23.67 31.67 7.48
N VAL A 251 23.04 31.14 8.53
CA VAL A 251 21.88 31.80 9.18
C VAL A 251 22.33 32.76 10.26
N LEU A 252 23.46 32.50 10.94
CA LEU A 252 24.03 33.34 11.99
C LEU A 252 24.44 34.71 11.48
N ASP A 253 24.75 34.83 10.18
CA ASP A 253 25.02 36.10 9.53
C ASP A 253 23.80 37.04 9.44
N LYS A 254 22.59 36.49 9.62
CA LYS A 254 21.30 37.17 9.37
C LYS A 254 20.39 37.27 10.57
N MET A 255 20.61 36.48 11.62
CA MET A 255 19.73 36.43 12.79
C MET A 255 20.47 36.10 14.08
N SER A 256 19.83 36.32 15.23
CA SER A 256 20.40 36.02 16.53
C SER A 256 20.70 34.53 16.70
N LEU A 257 21.70 34.19 17.54
CA LEU A 257 22.09 32.81 17.85
C LEU A 257 20.89 31.95 18.32
N LYS A 258 19.98 32.55 19.12
CA LYS A 258 18.76 31.89 19.58
C LYS A 258 17.80 31.63 18.43
N ASP A 259 17.60 32.58 17.54
CA ASP A 259 16.67 32.46 16.41
C ASP A 259 17.20 31.49 15.36
N ALA A 260 18.52 31.59 15.04
CA ALA A 260 19.20 30.65 14.15
C ALA A 260 19.10 29.20 14.65
N SER A 261 19.33 28.98 15.95
CA SER A 261 19.21 27.65 16.56
C SER A 261 17.77 27.12 16.51
N ASN A 262 16.78 27.97 16.80
CA ASN A 262 15.37 27.59 16.70
C ASN A 262 14.97 27.27 15.26
N PHE A 263 15.42 28.05 14.31
CA PHE A 263 15.14 27.88 12.88
C PHE A 263 15.68 26.53 12.37
N VAL A 264 16.97 26.25 12.59
CA VAL A 264 17.61 25.00 12.15
C VAL A 264 17.04 23.80 12.91
N ALA A 265 16.79 23.91 14.21
CA ALA A 265 16.17 22.84 14.98
C ALA A 265 14.76 22.48 14.46
N ALA A 266 13.93 23.49 14.17
CA ALA A 266 12.59 23.30 13.64
C ALA A 266 12.61 22.70 12.21
N ALA A 267 13.51 23.17 11.34
CA ALA A 267 13.64 22.70 9.96
C ALA A 267 13.99 21.20 9.89
N HIS A 268 14.74 20.69 10.88
CA HIS A 268 15.25 19.31 10.85
C HIS A 268 14.73 18.41 11.96
N GLY A 269 13.77 18.88 12.77
CA GLY A 269 13.20 18.11 13.88
C GLY A 269 14.23 17.76 14.98
N LEU A 270 15.27 18.59 15.14
CA LEU A 270 16.34 18.39 16.10
C LEU A 270 16.01 19.04 17.46
N SER A 271 16.69 18.56 18.52
CA SER A 271 16.62 19.19 19.82
C SER A 271 17.18 20.63 19.76
N LYS A 272 16.39 21.61 20.20
CA LYS A 272 16.81 23.02 20.28
C LYS A 272 18.09 23.18 21.10
N ARG A 273 18.21 22.44 22.21
CA ARG A 273 19.37 22.45 23.09
C ARG A 273 20.64 21.96 22.37
N TYR A 274 20.49 20.91 21.58
CA TYR A 274 21.59 20.34 20.79
C TYR A 274 22.08 21.30 19.72
N VAL A 275 21.15 21.87 18.92
CA VAL A 275 21.50 22.83 17.87
C VAL A 275 22.10 24.12 18.44
N TYR A 276 21.58 24.56 19.59
CA TYR A 276 22.13 25.74 20.29
C TYR A 276 23.56 25.51 20.79
N SER A 277 23.91 24.32 21.29
CA SER A 277 25.28 24.00 21.69
C SER A 277 26.25 24.01 20.51
N LEU A 278 25.80 23.56 19.32
CA LEU A 278 26.60 23.66 18.10
C LEU A 278 26.77 25.11 17.63
N ALA A 279 25.72 25.93 17.73
CA ALA A 279 25.79 27.35 17.35
C ALA A 279 26.76 28.14 18.26
N LEU A 280 26.79 27.86 19.55
CA LEU A 280 27.77 28.46 20.49
C LEU A 280 29.19 28.13 20.07
N SER A 281 29.51 26.87 19.76
CA SER A 281 30.86 26.48 19.38
C SER A 281 31.33 27.06 18.04
N ILE A 282 30.44 27.50 17.17
CA ILE A 282 30.82 28.24 15.94
C ILE A 282 31.25 29.67 16.31
N ARG A 283 30.54 30.32 17.23
CA ARG A 283 30.79 31.68 17.66
C ARG A 283 32.10 31.80 18.44
N ASP A 284 32.35 30.84 19.34
CA ASP A 284 33.60 30.84 20.13
C ASP A 284 34.84 30.74 19.25
N VAL A 285 34.82 29.97 18.13
CA VAL A 285 35.90 29.86 17.14
C VAL A 285 36.07 31.16 16.30
N SER A 286 35.01 31.98 16.15
CA SER A 286 35.07 33.22 15.38
C SER A 286 35.53 34.43 16.23
N GLU A 287 35.45 34.35 17.56
CA GLU A 287 35.95 35.39 18.50
C GLU A 287 37.44 35.20 18.87
N GLU A 288 38.06 34.03 18.56
CA GLU A 288 39.47 33.73 18.76
C GLU A 288 40.36 34.07 17.54
N LYS A 289 39.81 34.63 16.46
CA LYS A 289 40.52 35.08 15.27
C LYS A 289 40.45 36.60 15.12
#